data_1c5a2f87a0c582a97603f423f9e505f0
#
_entry.id   1c5a2f87a0c582a97603f423f9e505f0
#
_cell.length_a   1.000
_cell.length_b   1.000
_cell.length_c   1.000
_cell.angle_alpha   90.00
_cell.angle_beta   90.00
_cell.angle_gamma   90.00
#
_symmetry.space_group_name_H-M   'P 1'
#
loop_
_entity.id
_entity.type
_entity.pdbx_description
1 polymer ?
#
loop_
_entity_poly.entity_id
_entity_poly.type
_entity_poly.pdbx_seq_one_letter_code
_entity_poly.pdbx_strand_id
1 'polypeptide(L)'
;MTLARRDFSIGLLGAGFGAAVSSPRLQAQPKWPAEGVNYARLEQPLPAADGGKIEVIEFFWYECPHCNAFEPALEAWSQKPPANVVLRRVPIWFQEVPFAAQQRLFYTLDTLGLLPTLHRRVFATIHIDHGRLRTPEDMAAFALKNGTDPIKFMQTYGSPEVTALALQARQLADAYKIDAVPAMGVQGRYYTNGSLASTGLPAKGTAVGNERMLGVVDALITKVRKPG
;
A
#
# COMPACT_ATOMS: atom_id res chain seq x y z
N MET A 1 63.27 56.52 54.27
CA MET A 1 62.25 55.61 54.84
C MET A 1 61.90 54.58 53.74
N THR A 2 62.48 53.35 53.95
CA THR A 2 62.42 52.28 52.99
C THR A 2 61.30 51.28 53.36
N LEU A 3 60.42 50.97 52.45
CA LEU A 3 59.42 49.94 52.63
C LEU A 3 59.77 48.71 51.76
N ALA A 4 59.94 47.62 52.47
CA ALA A 4 60.30 46.29 51.93
C ALA A 4 59.14 45.69 51.10
N ARG A 5 59.48 45.15 49.93
CA ARG A 5 58.62 44.29 49.14
C ARG A 5 58.69 42.84 49.68
N ARG A 6 57.56 42.25 49.94
CA ARG A 6 57.38 40.80 50.17
C ARG A 6 56.79 40.17 48.92
N ASP A 7 57.61 39.36 48.27
CA ASP A 7 57.17 38.50 47.16
C ASP A 7 56.37 37.31 47.70
N PHE A 8 55.16 37.17 47.21
CA PHE A 8 54.28 36.06 47.49
C PHE A 8 54.10 35.23 46.21
N SER A 9 54.87 34.15 46.10
CA SER A 9 54.75 33.21 45.01
C SER A 9 53.59 32.25 45.32
N ILE A 10 52.49 32.36 44.59
CA ILE A 10 51.39 31.37 44.64
C ILE A 10 51.54 30.41 43.43
N GLY A 11 51.93 29.16 43.77
CA GLY A 11 51.96 28.08 42.79
C GLY A 11 50.54 27.65 42.39
N LEU A 12 50.21 27.79 41.11
CA LEU A 12 48.96 27.35 40.53
C LEU A 12 49.12 25.87 40.07
N LEU A 13 48.61 24.93 40.84
CA LEU A 13 48.42 23.55 40.42
C LEU A 13 47.19 23.47 39.50
N GLY A 14 47.46 23.46 38.22
CA GLY A 14 46.42 23.28 37.19
C GLY A 14 45.96 21.78 37.12
N ALA A 15 44.85 21.44 37.76
CA ALA A 15 44.16 20.20 37.51
C ALA A 15 43.42 20.29 36.18
N GLY A 16 43.99 19.72 35.12
CA GLY A 16 43.35 19.60 33.83
C GLY A 16 42.18 18.64 33.87
N PHE A 17 40.94 19.13 33.98
CA PHE A 17 39.75 18.36 33.76
C PHE A 17 39.57 18.22 32.26
N GLY A 18 39.99 17.08 31.69
CA GLY A 18 39.72 16.68 30.32
C GLY A 18 38.23 16.37 30.17
N ALA A 19 37.43 17.37 29.77
CA ALA A 19 36.07 17.14 29.35
C ALA A 19 36.10 16.32 28.04
N ALA A 20 35.84 15.04 28.14
CA ALA A 20 35.60 14.19 26.97
C ALA A 20 34.32 14.72 26.26
N VAL A 21 34.52 15.50 25.23
CA VAL A 21 33.43 15.94 24.33
C VAL A 21 32.97 14.72 23.55
N SER A 22 31.95 14.01 24.07
CA SER A 22 31.25 12.95 23.36
C SER A 22 30.55 13.61 22.17
N SER A 23 31.16 13.57 20.99
CA SER A 23 30.51 13.98 19.75
C SER A 23 29.25 13.13 19.56
N PRO A 24 28.04 13.73 19.40
CA PRO A 24 26.86 12.97 19.08
C PRO A 24 27.12 12.26 17.75
N ARG A 25 27.12 10.93 17.79
CA ARG A 25 27.13 10.13 16.57
C ARG A 25 25.89 10.54 15.77
N LEU A 26 26.09 11.24 14.67
CA LEU A 26 25.06 11.40 13.66
C LEU A 26 24.67 10.00 13.20
N GLN A 27 23.55 9.51 13.73
CA GLN A 27 22.95 8.29 13.19
C GLN A 27 22.51 8.63 11.77
N ALA A 28 23.15 8.02 10.79
CA ALA A 28 22.73 8.15 9.39
C ALA A 28 21.26 7.73 9.32
N GLN A 29 20.42 8.64 8.87
CA GLN A 29 19.01 8.33 8.68
C GLN A 29 18.89 7.16 7.71
N PRO A 30 18.05 6.16 8.01
CA PRO A 30 17.89 5.01 7.12
C PRO A 30 17.50 5.50 5.73
N LYS A 31 18.16 4.97 4.71
CA LYS A 31 17.90 5.32 3.31
C LYS A 31 16.45 4.95 2.98
N TRP A 32 15.67 5.91 2.54
CA TRP A 32 14.28 5.68 2.08
C TRP A 32 14.25 4.81 0.81
N PRO A 33 13.34 3.83 0.69
CA PRO A 33 12.47 3.31 1.74
C PRO A 33 13.20 2.34 2.69
N ALA A 34 12.85 2.38 3.98
CA ALA A 34 13.42 1.54 5.02
C ALA A 34 12.42 0.47 5.49
N GLU A 35 12.90 -0.76 5.70
CA GLU A 35 12.13 -1.89 6.27
C GLU A 35 11.73 -1.57 7.72
N GLY A 36 10.49 -1.91 8.09
CA GLY A 36 9.91 -1.58 9.39
C GLY A 36 9.47 -0.12 9.55
N VAL A 37 9.72 0.74 8.56
CA VAL A 37 9.33 2.16 8.56
C VAL A 37 8.39 2.46 7.39
N ASN A 38 8.85 2.26 6.15
CA ASN A 38 8.09 2.58 4.94
C ASN A 38 7.43 1.36 4.29
N TYR A 39 7.82 0.19 4.68
CA TYR A 39 7.21 -1.09 4.31
C TYR A 39 7.47 -2.13 5.40
N ALA A 40 6.62 -3.13 5.46
CA ALA A 40 6.79 -4.28 6.33
C ALA A 40 7.12 -5.53 5.53
N ARG A 41 7.87 -6.44 6.16
CA ARG A 41 8.07 -7.80 5.68
C ARG A 41 7.03 -8.70 6.32
N LEU A 42 6.45 -9.62 5.55
CA LEU A 42 5.59 -10.66 6.09
C LEU A 42 6.42 -11.63 6.96
N GLU A 43 5.88 -12.04 8.08
CA GLU A 43 6.51 -13.02 8.97
C GLU A 43 6.75 -14.36 8.26
N GLN A 44 5.80 -14.77 7.44
CA GLN A 44 5.89 -15.95 6.60
C GLN A 44 5.68 -15.54 5.14
N PRO A 45 6.64 -15.77 4.25
CA PRO A 45 6.45 -15.53 2.83
C PRO A 45 5.32 -16.39 2.29
N LEU A 46 4.47 -15.79 1.46
CA LEU A 46 3.42 -16.48 0.74
C LEU A 46 3.95 -17.01 -0.60
N PRO A 47 3.32 -18.04 -1.18
CA PRO A 47 3.65 -18.47 -2.54
C PRO A 47 3.57 -17.28 -3.50
N ALA A 48 4.61 -17.11 -4.28
CA ALA A 48 4.65 -16.08 -5.33
C ALA A 48 3.98 -16.61 -6.61
N ALA A 49 3.61 -15.69 -7.50
CA ALA A 49 3.10 -16.07 -8.82
C ALA A 49 4.12 -16.96 -9.57
N ASP A 50 3.61 -18.00 -10.22
CA ASP A 50 4.42 -18.89 -11.03
C ASP A 50 4.97 -18.20 -12.28
N GLY A 51 6.07 -18.73 -12.83
CA GLY A 51 6.61 -18.31 -14.12
C GLY A 51 7.64 -17.17 -14.09
N GLY A 52 8.31 -16.92 -12.95
CA GLY A 52 9.42 -15.95 -12.86
C GLY A 52 8.98 -14.48 -12.92
N LYS A 53 7.69 -14.21 -12.85
CA LYS A 53 7.14 -12.85 -12.74
C LYS A 53 7.14 -12.39 -11.29
N ILE A 54 7.31 -11.10 -11.09
CA ILE A 54 7.15 -10.45 -9.79
C ILE A 54 5.69 -10.03 -9.67
N GLU A 55 4.97 -10.64 -8.73
CA GLU A 55 3.59 -10.26 -8.44
C GLU A 55 3.57 -9.01 -7.56
N VAL A 56 2.83 -8.00 -8.01
CA VAL A 56 2.44 -6.82 -7.24
C VAL A 56 0.94 -6.89 -7.03
N ILE A 57 0.50 -6.82 -5.78
CA ILE A 57 -0.91 -6.92 -5.42
C ILE A 57 -1.37 -5.56 -4.92
N GLU A 58 -2.49 -5.08 -5.45
CA GLU A 58 -3.26 -4.00 -4.85
C GLU A 58 -4.39 -4.58 -4.02
N PHE A 59 -4.45 -4.23 -2.73
CA PHE A 59 -5.62 -4.43 -1.89
C PHE A 59 -6.43 -3.14 -1.88
N PHE A 60 -7.69 -3.22 -2.26
CA PHE A 60 -8.55 -2.05 -2.41
C PHE A 60 -10.00 -2.34 -1.99
N TRP A 61 -10.76 -1.28 -1.82
CA TRP A 61 -12.20 -1.35 -1.58
C TRP A 61 -12.90 -0.27 -2.40
N TYR A 62 -13.93 -0.64 -3.13
CA TYR A 62 -14.64 0.30 -4.03
C TYR A 62 -15.22 1.51 -3.30
N GLU A 63 -15.71 1.39 -2.06
CA GLU A 63 -16.21 2.53 -1.29
C GLU A 63 -15.11 3.38 -0.61
N CYS A 64 -13.86 2.98 -0.69
CA CYS A 64 -12.75 3.73 -0.11
C CYS A 64 -12.39 4.96 -0.99
N PRO A 65 -12.55 6.19 -0.49
CA PRO A 65 -12.21 7.38 -1.25
C PRO A 65 -10.71 7.49 -1.55
N HIS A 66 -9.86 6.93 -0.68
CA HIS A 66 -8.41 6.88 -0.91
C HIS A 66 -8.04 5.91 -2.02
N CYS A 67 -8.75 4.78 -2.15
CA CYS A 67 -8.58 3.86 -3.29
C CYS A 67 -9.01 4.54 -4.59
N ASN A 68 -10.17 5.20 -4.62
CA ASN A 68 -10.60 5.97 -5.79
C ASN A 68 -9.57 7.04 -6.19
N ALA A 69 -8.96 7.73 -5.22
CA ALA A 69 -7.92 8.73 -5.45
C ALA A 69 -6.58 8.11 -5.90
N PHE A 70 -6.33 6.84 -5.58
CA PHE A 70 -5.11 6.13 -5.97
C PHE A 70 -5.17 5.56 -7.40
N GLU A 71 -6.36 5.17 -7.87
CA GLU A 71 -6.55 4.53 -9.17
C GLU A 71 -5.87 5.21 -10.36
N PRO A 72 -5.94 6.56 -10.55
CA PRO A 72 -5.28 7.19 -11.69
C PRO A 72 -3.76 6.99 -11.70
N ALA A 73 -3.12 7.05 -10.53
CA ALA A 73 -1.68 6.85 -10.40
C ALA A 73 -1.29 5.38 -10.63
N LEU A 74 -2.06 4.45 -10.07
CA LEU A 74 -1.85 3.02 -10.24
C LEU A 74 -2.08 2.57 -11.69
N GLU A 75 -3.11 3.10 -12.34
CA GLU A 75 -3.38 2.82 -13.75
C GLU A 75 -2.23 3.30 -14.64
N ALA A 76 -1.76 4.54 -14.46
CA ALA A 76 -0.61 5.07 -15.18
C ALA A 76 0.65 4.21 -14.96
N TRP A 77 0.91 3.77 -13.73
CA TRP A 77 2.02 2.88 -13.40
C TRP A 77 1.86 1.51 -14.07
N SER A 78 0.64 0.95 -14.08
CA SER A 78 0.35 -0.37 -14.64
C SER A 78 0.44 -0.44 -16.16
N GLN A 79 0.32 0.70 -16.86
CA GLN A 79 0.51 0.77 -18.32
C GLN A 79 1.98 0.62 -18.74
N LYS A 80 2.92 0.93 -17.84
CA LYS A 80 4.37 0.83 -18.08
C LYS A 80 5.06 0.15 -16.88
N PRO A 81 4.64 -1.07 -16.52
CA PRO A 81 5.21 -1.73 -15.35
C PRO A 81 6.69 -2.05 -15.60
N PRO A 82 7.50 -2.14 -14.55
CA PRO A 82 8.84 -2.68 -14.67
C PRO A 82 8.83 -4.07 -15.32
N ALA A 83 9.89 -4.43 -16.05
CA ALA A 83 9.96 -5.72 -16.75
C ALA A 83 9.64 -6.90 -15.80
N ASN A 84 8.93 -7.91 -16.30
CA ASN A 84 8.53 -9.11 -15.55
C ASN A 84 7.68 -8.85 -14.29
N VAL A 85 6.94 -7.75 -14.25
CA VAL A 85 5.98 -7.46 -13.19
C VAL A 85 4.56 -7.70 -13.69
N VAL A 86 3.72 -8.26 -12.82
CA VAL A 86 2.28 -8.42 -13.02
C VAL A 86 1.55 -7.76 -11.87
N LEU A 87 0.57 -6.91 -12.19
CA LEU A 87 -0.34 -6.32 -11.21
C LEU A 87 -1.58 -7.19 -11.08
N ARG A 88 -1.92 -7.55 -9.83
CA ARG A 88 -3.16 -8.21 -9.46
C ARG A 88 -3.95 -7.33 -8.51
N ARG A 89 -5.21 -7.09 -8.80
CA ARG A 89 -6.12 -6.38 -7.90
C ARG A 89 -6.88 -7.37 -7.02
N VAL A 90 -6.98 -7.07 -5.75
CA VAL A 90 -7.65 -7.90 -4.74
C VAL A 90 -8.63 -7.03 -3.97
N PRO A 91 -9.94 -7.13 -4.27
CA PRO A 91 -10.95 -6.40 -3.53
C PRO A 91 -11.07 -6.96 -2.12
N ILE A 92 -11.13 -6.08 -1.12
CA ILE A 92 -11.35 -6.47 0.27
C ILE A 92 -12.51 -5.68 0.88
N TRP A 93 -12.91 -6.04 2.09
CA TRP A 93 -13.85 -5.26 2.91
C TRP A 93 -13.50 -5.43 4.40
N PHE A 94 -13.84 -4.43 5.20
CA PHE A 94 -13.54 -4.41 6.64
C PHE A 94 -14.76 -4.68 7.53
N GLN A 95 -15.95 -4.74 6.96
CA GLN A 95 -17.21 -4.94 7.69
C GLN A 95 -17.98 -6.09 7.08
N GLU A 96 -18.81 -6.75 7.92
CA GLU A 96 -19.72 -7.77 7.41
C GLU A 96 -20.83 -7.14 6.57
N VAL A 97 -21.45 -7.91 5.69
CA VAL A 97 -22.54 -7.56 4.75
C VAL A 97 -23.16 -6.16 4.97
N PRO A 98 -23.29 -5.30 3.95
CA PRO A 98 -23.41 -5.61 2.52
C PRO A 98 -22.11 -5.47 1.70
N PHE A 99 -21.00 -5.16 2.31
CA PHE A 99 -19.78 -4.78 1.59
C PHE A 99 -19.09 -5.93 0.85
N ALA A 100 -19.28 -7.18 1.30
CA ALA A 100 -18.89 -8.37 0.55
C ALA A 100 -19.50 -8.42 -0.87
N ALA A 101 -20.62 -7.73 -1.08
CA ALA A 101 -21.29 -7.61 -2.37
C ALA A 101 -20.40 -6.97 -3.42
N GLN A 102 -19.62 -5.93 -3.07
CA GLN A 102 -18.72 -5.25 -4.00
C GLN A 102 -17.47 -6.07 -4.33
N GLN A 103 -17.01 -6.94 -3.43
CA GLN A 103 -15.96 -7.90 -3.73
C GLN A 103 -16.44 -8.92 -4.77
N ARG A 104 -17.66 -9.42 -4.62
CA ARG A 104 -18.28 -10.28 -5.63
C ARG A 104 -18.52 -9.56 -6.96
N LEU A 105 -18.89 -8.28 -6.93
CA LEU A 105 -19.00 -7.43 -8.12
C LEU A 105 -17.69 -7.43 -8.91
N PHE A 106 -16.55 -7.19 -8.24
CA PHE A 106 -15.24 -7.20 -8.89
C PHE A 106 -14.98 -8.52 -9.60
N TYR A 107 -15.14 -9.65 -8.91
CA TYR A 107 -14.89 -10.97 -9.51
C TYR A 107 -15.91 -11.36 -10.56
N THR A 108 -17.14 -10.85 -10.47
CA THR A 108 -18.13 -11.00 -11.56
C THR A 108 -17.66 -10.28 -12.82
N LEU A 109 -17.19 -9.05 -12.68
CA LEU A 109 -16.64 -8.29 -13.79
C LEU A 109 -15.39 -8.95 -14.39
N ASP A 110 -14.54 -9.51 -13.54
CA ASP A 110 -13.32 -10.22 -13.95
C ASP A 110 -13.68 -11.48 -14.76
N THR A 111 -14.52 -12.34 -14.22
CA THR A 111 -14.98 -13.57 -14.89
C THR A 111 -15.68 -13.29 -16.23
N LEU A 112 -16.38 -12.17 -16.33
CA LEU A 112 -17.01 -11.74 -17.57
C LEU A 112 -16.08 -10.98 -18.54
N GLY A 113 -14.81 -10.73 -18.16
CA GLY A 113 -13.86 -9.96 -18.96
C GLY A 113 -14.19 -8.45 -19.05
N LEU A 114 -14.96 -7.92 -18.11
CA LEU A 114 -15.47 -6.56 -18.10
C LEU A 114 -14.65 -5.58 -17.24
N LEU A 115 -13.67 -6.06 -16.46
CA LEU A 115 -12.83 -5.19 -15.63
C LEU A 115 -12.16 -4.05 -16.42
N PRO A 116 -11.56 -4.27 -17.60
CA PRO A 116 -10.89 -3.19 -18.33
C PRO A 116 -11.78 -2.01 -18.63
N THR A 117 -13.08 -2.23 -18.78
CA THR A 117 -14.07 -1.20 -19.14
C THR A 117 -14.87 -0.69 -17.95
N LEU A 118 -15.15 -1.54 -16.96
CA LEU A 118 -16.11 -1.22 -15.90
C LEU A 118 -15.48 -0.97 -14.54
N HIS A 119 -14.22 -1.34 -14.29
CA HIS A 119 -13.58 -1.12 -12.99
C HIS A 119 -13.62 0.36 -12.54
N ARG A 120 -13.18 1.27 -13.42
CA ARG A 120 -13.24 2.71 -13.17
C ARG A 120 -14.68 3.23 -13.12
N ARG A 121 -15.59 2.60 -13.85
CA ARG A 121 -17.00 2.98 -13.83
C ARG A 121 -17.68 2.63 -12.51
N VAL A 122 -17.27 1.54 -11.84
CA VAL A 122 -17.74 1.22 -10.48
C VAL A 122 -17.32 2.33 -9.50
N PHE A 123 -16.05 2.73 -9.50
CA PHE A 123 -15.59 3.85 -8.67
C PHE A 123 -16.37 5.15 -8.97
N ALA A 124 -16.54 5.49 -10.25
CA ALA A 124 -17.28 6.69 -10.65
C ALA A 124 -18.74 6.63 -10.17
N THR A 125 -19.39 5.47 -10.29
CA THR A 125 -20.77 5.29 -9.83
C THR A 125 -20.89 5.55 -8.33
N ILE A 126 -19.92 5.09 -7.53
CA ILE A 126 -19.95 5.25 -6.06
C ILE A 126 -19.56 6.69 -5.66
N HIS A 127 -18.45 7.20 -6.18
CA HIS A 127 -17.82 8.42 -5.65
C HIS A 127 -18.28 9.70 -6.37
N ILE A 128 -18.80 9.59 -7.59
CA ILE A 128 -19.25 10.74 -8.39
C ILE A 128 -20.77 10.74 -8.52
N ASP A 129 -21.35 9.61 -8.96
CA ASP A 129 -22.80 9.49 -9.18
C ASP A 129 -23.56 9.18 -7.87
N HIS A 130 -22.86 8.96 -6.75
CA HIS A 130 -23.40 8.60 -5.42
C HIS A 130 -24.32 7.35 -5.43
N GLY A 131 -24.09 6.44 -6.38
CA GLY A 131 -24.73 5.14 -6.43
C GLY A 131 -24.21 4.20 -5.33
N ARG A 132 -25.07 3.31 -4.85
CA ARG A 132 -24.70 2.49 -3.67
C ARG A 132 -24.10 1.14 -3.99
N LEU A 133 -24.37 0.50 -5.08
CA LEU A 133 -23.85 -0.82 -5.49
C LEU A 133 -23.64 -1.81 -4.30
N ARG A 134 -24.67 -1.94 -3.44
CA ARG A 134 -24.61 -2.72 -2.21
C ARG A 134 -25.52 -3.93 -2.22
N THR A 135 -26.51 -3.94 -3.11
CA THR A 135 -27.47 -5.04 -3.24
C THR A 135 -27.33 -5.72 -4.61
N PRO A 136 -27.77 -6.96 -4.76
CA PRO A 136 -27.83 -7.63 -6.07
C PRO A 136 -28.62 -6.82 -7.11
N GLU A 137 -29.69 -6.14 -6.69
CA GLU A 137 -30.55 -5.31 -7.54
C GLU A 137 -29.79 -4.08 -8.07
N ASP A 138 -29.03 -3.39 -7.18
CA ASP A 138 -28.16 -2.27 -7.57
C ASP A 138 -27.16 -2.72 -8.64
N MET A 139 -26.60 -3.90 -8.49
CA MET A 139 -25.59 -4.46 -9.39
C MET A 139 -26.19 -4.91 -10.71
N ALA A 140 -27.38 -5.51 -10.70
CA ALA A 140 -28.11 -5.82 -11.93
C ALA A 140 -28.45 -4.55 -12.72
N ALA A 141 -28.91 -3.50 -12.03
CA ALA A 141 -29.19 -2.21 -12.65
C ALA A 141 -27.91 -1.56 -13.21
N PHE A 142 -26.78 -1.65 -12.49
CA PHE A 142 -25.48 -1.19 -12.97
C PHE A 142 -25.05 -1.97 -14.23
N ALA A 143 -25.18 -3.28 -14.24
CA ALA A 143 -24.85 -4.13 -15.38
C ALA A 143 -25.68 -3.73 -16.62
N LEU A 144 -27.00 -3.61 -16.47
CA LEU A 144 -27.90 -3.21 -17.54
C LEU A 144 -27.54 -1.80 -18.09
N LYS A 145 -27.31 -0.82 -17.19
CA LYS A 145 -26.93 0.55 -17.58
C LYS A 145 -25.62 0.59 -18.39
N ASN A 146 -24.74 -0.39 -18.18
CA ASN A 146 -23.46 -0.49 -18.88
C ASN A 146 -23.46 -1.52 -20.02
N GLY A 147 -24.62 -1.90 -20.52
CA GLY A 147 -24.77 -2.75 -21.71
C GLY A 147 -24.47 -4.22 -21.48
N THR A 148 -24.45 -4.68 -20.24
CA THR A 148 -24.25 -6.08 -19.88
C THR A 148 -25.63 -6.75 -19.66
N ASP A 149 -25.80 -7.98 -20.16
CA ASP A 149 -26.99 -8.77 -19.89
C ASP A 149 -27.13 -9.03 -18.37
N PRO A 150 -28.18 -8.51 -17.72
CA PRO A 150 -28.34 -8.62 -16.28
C PRO A 150 -28.57 -10.04 -15.82
N ILE A 151 -29.16 -10.92 -16.65
CA ILE A 151 -29.39 -12.33 -16.30
C ILE A 151 -28.05 -13.04 -16.23
N LYS A 152 -27.22 -12.93 -17.27
CA LYS A 152 -25.88 -13.49 -17.31
C LYS A 152 -25.02 -12.95 -16.17
N PHE A 153 -25.10 -11.63 -15.92
CA PHE A 153 -24.37 -10.99 -14.83
C PHE A 153 -24.75 -11.59 -13.48
N MET A 154 -26.04 -11.70 -13.17
CA MET A 154 -26.52 -12.23 -11.88
C MET A 154 -26.24 -13.73 -11.71
N GLN A 155 -26.29 -14.51 -12.78
CA GLN A 155 -25.86 -15.92 -12.76
C GLN A 155 -24.37 -16.03 -12.39
N THR A 156 -23.51 -15.21 -13.01
CA THR A 156 -22.07 -15.16 -12.69
C THR A 156 -21.84 -14.69 -11.27
N TYR A 157 -22.53 -13.61 -10.85
CA TYR A 157 -22.44 -13.08 -9.49
C TYR A 157 -22.79 -14.10 -8.40
N GLY A 158 -23.78 -14.96 -8.66
CA GLY A 158 -24.20 -16.06 -7.78
C GLY A 158 -23.37 -17.33 -7.89
N SER A 159 -22.39 -17.40 -8.81
CA SER A 159 -21.67 -18.62 -9.11
C SER A 159 -20.75 -19.11 -7.98
N PRO A 160 -20.50 -20.42 -7.90
CA PRO A 160 -19.49 -20.96 -6.99
C PRO A 160 -18.09 -20.42 -7.25
N GLU A 161 -17.75 -20.13 -8.52
CA GLU A 161 -16.46 -19.56 -8.92
C GLU A 161 -16.22 -18.21 -8.29
N VAL A 162 -17.16 -17.26 -8.44
CA VAL A 162 -17.08 -15.92 -7.82
C VAL A 162 -17.03 -16.02 -6.30
N THR A 163 -17.74 -16.99 -5.71
CA THR A 163 -17.69 -17.24 -4.27
C THR A 163 -16.29 -17.70 -3.83
N ALA A 164 -15.68 -18.61 -4.58
CA ALA A 164 -14.34 -19.11 -4.29
C ALA A 164 -13.27 -18.02 -4.42
N LEU A 165 -13.35 -17.19 -5.47
CA LEU A 165 -12.45 -16.06 -5.68
C LEU A 165 -12.55 -15.01 -4.55
N ALA A 166 -13.77 -14.71 -4.10
CA ALA A 166 -14.00 -13.81 -2.97
C ALA A 166 -13.41 -14.34 -1.67
N LEU A 167 -13.54 -15.67 -1.43
CA LEU A 167 -12.94 -16.31 -0.26
C LEU A 167 -11.41 -16.29 -0.32
N GLN A 168 -10.82 -16.60 -1.47
CA GLN A 168 -9.37 -16.53 -1.67
C GLN A 168 -8.82 -15.11 -1.44
N ALA A 169 -9.54 -14.09 -1.90
CA ALA A 169 -9.15 -12.69 -1.66
C ALA A 169 -9.13 -12.35 -0.17
N ARG A 170 -10.12 -12.83 0.58
CA ARG A 170 -10.15 -12.66 2.04
C ARG A 170 -8.96 -13.34 2.70
N GLN A 171 -8.73 -14.62 2.39
CA GLN A 171 -7.59 -15.37 2.93
C GLN A 171 -6.25 -14.70 2.62
N LEU A 172 -6.11 -14.14 1.42
CA LEU A 172 -4.90 -13.41 1.03
C LEU A 172 -4.74 -12.12 1.81
N ALA A 173 -5.81 -11.34 1.99
CA ALA A 173 -5.78 -10.12 2.80
C ALA A 173 -5.44 -10.42 4.27
N ASP A 174 -6.01 -11.49 4.84
CA ASP A 174 -5.70 -11.95 6.19
C ASP A 174 -4.22 -12.37 6.33
N ALA A 175 -3.68 -13.09 5.32
CA ALA A 175 -2.28 -13.51 5.30
C ALA A 175 -1.29 -12.34 5.20
N TYR A 176 -1.68 -11.26 4.51
CA TYR A 176 -0.94 -10.00 4.47
C TYR A 176 -1.19 -9.12 5.70
N LYS A 177 -2.13 -9.48 6.58
CA LYS A 177 -2.58 -8.67 7.73
C LYS A 177 -3.02 -7.26 7.31
N ILE A 178 -3.78 -7.17 6.21
CA ILE A 178 -4.23 -5.88 5.67
C ILE A 178 -5.27 -5.26 6.61
N ASP A 179 -4.94 -4.10 7.16
CA ASP A 179 -5.77 -3.31 8.10
C ASP A 179 -6.23 -1.97 7.53
N ALA A 180 -5.67 -1.57 6.40
CA ALA A 180 -6.02 -0.32 5.71
C ALA A 180 -5.86 -0.47 4.19
N VAL A 181 -6.62 0.33 3.42
CA VAL A 181 -6.54 0.40 1.96
C VAL A 181 -6.49 1.87 1.48
N PRO A 182 -5.86 2.14 0.32
CA PRO A 182 -5.16 1.19 -0.54
C PRO A 182 -3.87 0.65 0.11
N ALA A 183 -3.57 -0.62 -0.16
CA ALA A 183 -2.30 -1.23 0.25
C ALA A 183 -1.71 -2.05 -0.90
N MET A 184 -0.39 -2.15 -0.93
CA MET A 184 0.35 -2.84 -1.98
C MET A 184 1.17 -3.98 -1.40
N GLY A 185 1.00 -5.19 -1.94
CA GLY A 185 1.83 -6.36 -1.66
C GLY A 185 2.86 -6.60 -2.75
N VAL A 186 4.04 -7.10 -2.42
CA VAL A 186 5.09 -7.43 -3.40
C VAL A 186 5.62 -8.82 -3.14
N GLN A 187 5.45 -9.70 -4.13
CA GLN A 187 6.03 -11.05 -4.21
C GLN A 187 5.73 -11.92 -2.98
N GLY A 188 4.58 -11.80 -2.35
CA GLY A 188 4.25 -12.56 -1.15
C GLY A 188 5.19 -12.32 0.04
N ARG A 189 6.00 -11.25 0.03
CA ARG A 189 7.05 -11.00 1.02
C ARG A 189 6.96 -9.68 1.74
N TYR A 190 6.48 -8.64 1.04
CA TYR A 190 6.48 -7.27 1.55
C TYR A 190 5.13 -6.63 1.33
N TYR A 191 4.79 -5.70 2.20
CA TYR A 191 3.64 -4.83 1.97
C TYR A 191 3.91 -3.39 2.40
N THR A 192 3.19 -2.46 1.78
CA THR A 192 3.18 -1.05 2.14
C THR A 192 1.78 -0.45 1.92
N ASN A 193 1.53 0.70 2.51
CA ASN A 193 0.36 1.54 2.26
C ASN A 193 0.77 3.02 2.27
N GLY A 194 -0.15 3.91 1.96
CA GLY A 194 0.16 5.35 1.87
C GLY A 194 0.71 5.95 3.16
N SER A 195 0.27 5.47 4.33
CA SER A 195 0.75 5.89 5.64
C SER A 195 2.19 5.44 5.89
N LEU A 196 2.46 4.14 5.73
CA LEU A 196 3.80 3.58 5.87
C LEU A 196 4.79 4.25 4.90
N ALA A 197 4.44 4.33 3.62
CA ALA A 197 5.30 4.93 2.60
C ALA A 197 5.69 6.38 2.89
N SER A 198 4.86 7.09 3.66
CA SER A 198 5.06 8.50 4.02
C SER A 198 5.72 8.69 5.40
N THR A 199 5.94 7.63 6.17
CA THR A 199 6.55 7.72 7.50
C THR A 199 7.94 8.36 7.44
N GLY A 200 8.19 9.32 8.31
CA GLY A 200 9.47 10.07 8.35
C GLY A 200 9.63 11.14 7.27
N LEU A 201 8.61 11.34 6.42
CA LEU A 201 8.62 12.35 5.35
C LEU A 201 7.59 13.46 5.65
N PRO A 202 7.81 14.69 5.15
CA PRO A 202 6.84 15.77 5.32
C PRO A 202 5.47 15.40 4.76
N ALA A 203 4.40 15.73 5.50
CA ALA A 203 3.02 15.55 5.04
C ALA A 203 2.77 16.46 3.82
N LYS A 204 2.29 15.88 2.71
CA LYS A 204 2.04 16.61 1.44
C LYS A 204 0.72 16.19 0.77
N GLY A 205 -0.23 15.64 1.53
CA GLY A 205 -1.53 15.22 1.01
C GLY A 205 -1.54 13.86 0.29
N THR A 206 -2.73 13.43 -0.11
CA THR A 206 -3.00 12.08 -0.62
C THR A 206 -2.27 11.77 -1.92
N ALA A 207 -2.22 12.70 -2.87
CA ALA A 207 -1.55 12.47 -4.16
C ALA A 207 -0.06 12.13 -3.98
N VAL A 208 0.65 12.88 -3.15
CA VAL A 208 2.07 12.61 -2.84
C VAL A 208 2.23 11.30 -2.07
N GLY A 209 1.29 10.95 -1.18
CA GLY A 209 1.26 9.66 -0.49
C GLY A 209 1.14 8.49 -1.47
N ASN A 210 0.31 8.63 -2.48
CA ASN A 210 0.12 7.64 -3.54
C ASN A 210 1.40 7.44 -4.38
N GLU A 211 2.07 8.53 -4.78
CA GLU A 211 3.34 8.48 -5.50
C GLU A 211 4.45 7.84 -4.65
N ARG A 212 4.51 8.15 -3.35
CA ARG A 212 5.46 7.53 -2.42
C ARG A 212 5.22 6.03 -2.30
N MET A 213 3.96 5.61 -2.23
CA MET A 213 3.60 4.19 -2.16
C MET A 213 4.08 3.44 -3.40
N LEU A 214 3.88 3.98 -4.60
CA LEU A 214 4.41 3.40 -5.84
C LEU A 214 5.95 3.41 -5.87
N GLY A 215 6.59 4.47 -5.36
CA GLY A 215 8.05 4.52 -5.23
C GLY A 215 8.60 3.43 -4.27
N VAL A 216 7.90 3.12 -3.18
CA VAL A 216 8.23 1.98 -2.31
C VAL A 216 8.06 0.66 -3.05
N VAL A 217 6.98 0.49 -3.82
CA VAL A 217 6.75 -0.71 -4.65
C VAL A 217 7.90 -0.92 -5.64
N ASP A 218 8.33 0.12 -6.35
CA ASP A 218 9.46 0.03 -7.30
C ASP A 218 10.78 -0.36 -6.62
N ALA A 219 11.03 0.19 -5.44
CA ALA A 219 12.20 -0.20 -4.63
C ALA A 219 12.12 -1.66 -4.18
N LEU A 220 10.94 -2.15 -3.80
CA LEU A 220 10.71 -3.54 -3.42
C LEU A 220 10.85 -4.50 -4.61
N ILE A 221 10.34 -4.13 -5.78
CA ILE A 221 10.56 -4.87 -7.04
C ILE A 221 12.05 -5.01 -7.31
N THR A 222 12.81 -3.92 -7.16
CA THR A 222 14.27 -3.94 -7.33
C THR A 222 14.95 -4.84 -6.29
N LYS A 223 14.46 -4.82 -5.04
CA LYS A 223 14.98 -5.65 -3.93
C LYS A 223 14.77 -7.14 -4.20
N VAL A 224 13.58 -7.56 -4.66
CA VAL A 224 13.28 -8.99 -4.92
C VAL A 224 13.96 -9.53 -6.18
N ARG A 225 14.41 -8.68 -7.11
CA ARG A 225 15.19 -9.08 -8.30
C ARG A 225 16.63 -9.43 -7.97
N LYS A 226 17.20 -8.83 -6.93
CA LYS A 226 18.58 -9.14 -6.55
C LYS A 226 18.58 -10.48 -5.82
N PRO A 227 19.33 -11.48 -6.31
CA PRO A 227 19.56 -12.68 -5.50
C PRO A 227 20.22 -12.24 -4.19
N GLY A 228 19.66 -12.68 -3.07
CA GLY A 228 20.23 -12.44 -1.74
C GLY A 228 21.52 -13.21 -1.54
#